data_7b5d83501ea33b41299aab7619803c3a
#
_entry.id   7b5d83501ea33b41299aab7619803c3a
#
_cell.length_a   1.000
_cell.length_b   1.000
_cell.length_c   1.000
_cell.angle_alpha   90.00
_cell.angle_beta   90.00
_cell.angle_gamma   90.00
#
_symmetry.space_group_name_H-M   'P 1'
#
loop_
_entity.id
_entity.type
_entity.pdbx_description
1 polymer ?
#
loop_
_entity_poly.entity_id
_entity_poly.type
_entity_poly.pdbx_seq_one_letter_code
_entity_poly.pdbx_strand_id
1 'polypeptide(L)'
;MRYTSTRDKNVDVSSSWAIAQGISADGGLFVPVEIPKVSLDDIAAMANMSYVERAKRVLSLYLTDFTAEELAYCVEGAYGDNKFSSEDIAPIHELKAGEEILELWRGPTCAFKDMALQMLPRLMTVSVKKAVGTRETVILVATSGDTGKAALEGFKDVEGTKILVFYPDEGVSPMQKLQMTTQEGSNVAVCAIKGNFDDAQTGVKTIFTDKEIGKKLAEHGMAFSSANSINWGRLVPQIVYYFSAYCDMIRNGRIKAGDKINFVVPTGNFGNILAAYYAREMGLPVDRLICASNKNRVLTDFFDTGVYDVNRSFYTTSSPSMDILISSNLERLLFIASGYSDEFVREMMGDLKQKGKYTMPENVMSAINSVFCAGYCDDEGTKDTIKKTFEDYGYLCDTHTAVGINVYEKYAEKTGDKTPTVIDSTANPFKFSRSVLDAVEPGASEGLDEFSMVGELARVTKTSCPPQLADLRDKPVRFRDVCDRDSMEKAVFRLLGI
;
A
#
# COMPACT_ATOMS: atom_id res chain seq x y z
N MET A 1 -0.43 13.89 -20.02
CA MET A 1 -0.84 14.18 -18.63
C MET A 1 0.23 15.01 -17.96
N ARG A 2 -0.14 16.11 -17.31
CA ARG A 2 0.76 16.93 -16.50
C ARG A 2 0.47 16.70 -15.03
N TYR A 3 1.45 16.99 -14.18
CA TYR A 3 1.36 16.80 -12.73
C TYR A 3 1.73 18.09 -12.01
N THR A 4 1.05 18.33 -10.89
CA THR A 4 1.31 19.47 -10.00
C THR A 4 1.58 18.99 -8.58
N SER A 5 1.94 19.90 -7.67
CA SER A 5 2.08 19.62 -6.25
C SER A 5 0.81 20.00 -5.49
N THR A 6 0.45 19.20 -4.49
CA THR A 6 -0.65 19.53 -3.57
C THR A 6 -0.42 20.83 -2.79
N ARG A 7 0.82 21.31 -2.72
CA ARG A 7 1.20 22.53 -1.96
C ARG A 7 1.72 23.69 -2.83
N ASP A 8 1.89 23.46 -4.13
CA ASP A 8 2.23 24.49 -5.12
C ASP A 8 1.67 24.12 -6.49
N LYS A 9 0.54 24.70 -6.84
CA LYS A 9 -0.13 24.45 -8.13
C LYS A 9 0.61 24.99 -9.35
N ASN A 10 1.67 25.81 -9.15
CA ASN A 10 2.51 26.30 -10.25
C ASN A 10 3.56 25.25 -10.69
N VAL A 11 3.74 24.19 -9.93
CA VAL A 11 4.53 23.03 -10.36
C VAL A 11 3.85 22.39 -11.56
N ASP A 12 4.60 22.25 -12.65
CA ASP A 12 4.13 21.66 -13.90
C ASP A 12 5.18 20.70 -14.45
N VAL A 13 4.98 19.40 -14.20
CA VAL A 13 5.94 18.34 -14.52
C VAL A 13 5.31 17.16 -15.26
N SER A 14 6.14 16.31 -15.87
CA SER A 14 5.71 15.06 -16.50
C SER A 14 5.47 13.96 -15.47
N SER A 15 4.81 12.86 -15.87
CA SER A 15 4.65 11.70 -14.99
C SER A 15 6.00 11.07 -14.64
N SER A 16 6.93 10.98 -15.58
CA SER A 16 8.27 10.47 -15.32
C SER A 16 9.03 11.32 -14.30
N TRP A 17 8.93 12.67 -14.37
CA TRP A 17 9.54 13.54 -13.38
C TRP A 17 8.94 13.31 -11.98
N ALA A 18 7.61 13.28 -11.87
CA ALA A 18 6.90 13.07 -10.60
C ALA A 18 7.29 11.75 -9.93
N ILE A 19 7.42 10.66 -10.72
CA ILE A 19 7.84 9.34 -10.22
C ILE A 19 9.32 9.35 -9.81
N ALA A 20 10.21 9.92 -10.62
CA ALA A 20 11.63 9.96 -10.35
C ALA A 20 11.97 10.78 -9.08
N GLN A 21 11.24 11.87 -8.83
CA GLN A 21 11.42 12.71 -7.64
C GLN A 21 10.72 12.11 -6.41
N GLY A 22 9.53 11.51 -6.59
CA GLY A 22 8.73 10.89 -5.54
C GLY A 22 7.97 11.86 -4.64
N ILE A 23 8.53 13.06 -4.36
CA ILE A 23 7.92 14.13 -3.59
C ILE A 23 8.34 15.47 -4.19
N SER A 24 7.48 16.49 -4.13
CA SER A 24 7.80 17.84 -4.61
C SER A 24 8.78 18.57 -3.68
N ALA A 25 9.52 19.51 -4.22
CA ALA A 25 10.52 20.29 -3.47
C ALA A 25 9.90 21.13 -2.33
N ASP A 26 8.62 21.48 -2.45
CA ASP A 26 7.84 22.17 -1.41
C ASP A 26 7.32 21.22 -0.30
N GLY A 27 7.60 19.93 -0.41
CA GLY A 27 7.12 18.87 0.48
C GLY A 27 5.69 18.41 0.19
N GLY A 28 5.05 18.92 -0.86
CA GLY A 28 3.74 18.48 -1.35
C GLY A 28 3.83 17.19 -2.16
N LEU A 29 2.69 16.57 -2.39
CA LEU A 29 2.58 15.33 -3.12
C LEU A 29 2.20 15.58 -4.58
N PHE A 30 2.82 14.85 -5.50
CA PHE A 30 2.44 14.96 -6.91
C PHE A 30 1.05 14.37 -7.17
N VAL A 31 0.24 15.11 -7.91
CA VAL A 31 -1.09 14.73 -8.38
C VAL A 31 -1.25 15.08 -9.86
N PRO A 32 -2.03 14.33 -10.65
CA PRO A 32 -2.35 14.74 -12.01
C PRO A 32 -3.19 16.02 -11.98
N VAL A 33 -2.98 16.92 -12.94
CA VAL A 33 -3.74 18.19 -13.04
C VAL A 33 -5.20 17.95 -13.41
N GLU A 34 -5.50 16.81 -14.00
CA GLU A 34 -6.84 16.34 -14.32
C GLU A 34 -6.94 14.83 -14.15
N ILE A 35 -8.11 14.32 -13.84
CA ILE A 35 -8.37 12.88 -13.75
C ILE A 35 -8.96 12.39 -15.07
N PRO A 36 -8.29 11.50 -15.81
CA PRO A 36 -8.77 11.00 -17.10
C PRO A 36 -10.09 10.24 -16.92
N LYS A 37 -10.94 10.30 -17.94
CA LYS A 37 -12.24 9.63 -17.94
C LYS A 37 -12.21 8.36 -18.78
N VAL A 38 -12.94 7.34 -18.34
CA VAL A 38 -13.16 6.06 -19.02
C VAL A 38 -14.66 5.87 -19.16
N SER A 39 -15.12 5.56 -20.37
CA SER A 39 -16.54 5.32 -20.63
C SER A 39 -17.01 3.95 -20.10
N LEU A 40 -18.31 3.79 -19.88
CA LEU A 40 -18.89 2.49 -19.51
C LEU A 40 -18.65 1.42 -20.59
N ASP A 41 -18.65 1.81 -21.86
CA ASP A 41 -18.35 0.90 -22.97
C ASP A 41 -16.90 0.43 -22.92
N ASP A 42 -15.94 1.30 -22.60
CA ASP A 42 -14.54 0.94 -22.39
C ASP A 42 -14.39 0.00 -21.19
N ILE A 43 -15.10 0.25 -20.09
CA ILE A 43 -15.09 -0.61 -18.91
C ILE A 43 -15.66 -1.99 -19.24
N ALA A 44 -16.79 -2.05 -19.95
CA ALA A 44 -17.37 -3.31 -20.40
C ALA A 44 -16.44 -4.10 -21.34
N ALA A 45 -15.73 -3.40 -22.23
CA ALA A 45 -14.73 -4.03 -23.10
C ALA A 45 -13.55 -4.60 -22.31
N MET A 46 -13.13 -3.94 -21.22
CA MET A 46 -12.06 -4.44 -20.34
C MET A 46 -12.43 -5.71 -19.57
N ALA A 47 -13.72 -6.08 -19.43
CA ALA A 47 -14.15 -7.28 -18.74
C ALA A 47 -13.53 -8.56 -19.32
N ASN A 48 -13.27 -8.59 -20.62
CA ASN A 48 -12.68 -9.73 -21.31
C ASN A 48 -11.15 -9.66 -21.45
N MET A 49 -10.51 -8.62 -20.90
CA MET A 49 -9.05 -8.45 -20.92
C MET A 49 -8.41 -9.13 -19.71
N SER A 50 -7.17 -9.57 -19.87
CA SER A 50 -6.30 -9.99 -18.76
C SER A 50 -5.96 -8.80 -17.86
N TYR A 51 -5.47 -9.08 -16.63
CA TYR A 51 -5.00 -8.04 -15.72
C TYR A 51 -3.89 -7.18 -16.37
N VAL A 52 -2.96 -7.79 -17.10
CA VAL A 52 -1.85 -7.12 -17.80
C VAL A 52 -2.37 -6.14 -18.86
N GLU A 53 -3.38 -6.53 -19.63
CA GLU A 53 -3.99 -5.66 -20.64
C GLU A 53 -4.76 -4.50 -20.00
N ARG A 54 -5.52 -4.77 -18.93
CA ARG A 54 -6.18 -3.73 -18.12
C ARG A 54 -5.17 -2.75 -17.54
N ALA A 55 -4.04 -3.25 -17.01
CA ALA A 55 -2.98 -2.42 -16.47
C ALA A 55 -2.38 -1.48 -17.54
N LYS A 56 -2.06 -2.00 -18.72
CA LYS A 56 -1.59 -1.17 -19.85
C LYS A 56 -2.61 -0.11 -20.23
N ARG A 57 -3.88 -0.47 -20.29
CA ARG A 57 -4.98 0.46 -20.64
C ARG A 57 -5.13 1.59 -19.61
N VAL A 58 -5.22 1.26 -18.33
CA VAL A 58 -5.43 2.24 -17.24
C VAL A 58 -4.19 3.12 -17.07
N LEU A 59 -3.01 2.53 -17.04
CA LEU A 59 -1.77 3.27 -16.79
C LEU A 59 -1.40 4.21 -17.94
N SER A 60 -1.71 3.87 -19.20
CA SER A 60 -1.45 4.74 -20.35
C SER A 60 -2.18 6.09 -20.26
N LEU A 61 -3.29 6.16 -19.53
CA LEU A 61 -4.04 7.40 -19.33
C LEU A 61 -3.31 8.39 -18.42
N TYR A 62 -2.49 7.90 -17.51
CA TYR A 62 -1.71 8.69 -16.55
C TYR A 62 -0.28 8.90 -17.00
N LEU A 63 0.36 7.87 -17.57
CA LEU A 63 1.77 7.84 -17.92
C LEU A 63 1.98 8.22 -19.40
N THR A 64 1.44 9.38 -19.80
CA THR A 64 1.36 9.79 -21.22
C THR A 64 2.70 10.16 -21.86
N ASP A 65 3.76 10.30 -21.08
CA ASP A 65 5.14 10.50 -21.56
C ASP A 65 5.93 9.18 -21.65
N PHE A 66 5.31 8.04 -21.31
CA PHE A 66 5.86 6.71 -21.59
C PHE A 66 5.44 6.24 -22.99
N THR A 67 6.35 5.61 -23.72
CA THR A 67 5.97 4.92 -24.97
C THR A 67 5.20 3.64 -24.66
N ALA A 68 4.53 3.08 -25.67
CA ALA A 68 3.82 1.81 -25.50
C ALA A 68 4.76 0.66 -25.10
N GLU A 69 5.98 0.66 -25.63
CA GLU A 69 7.02 -0.33 -25.35
C GLU A 69 7.55 -0.16 -23.90
N GLU A 70 7.80 1.06 -23.46
CA GLU A 70 8.22 1.35 -22.09
C GLU A 70 7.16 0.94 -21.07
N LEU A 71 5.90 1.22 -21.38
CA LEU A 71 4.78 0.82 -20.52
C LEU A 71 4.60 -0.70 -20.50
N ALA A 72 4.69 -1.37 -21.67
CA ALA A 72 4.65 -2.83 -21.76
C ALA A 72 5.78 -3.46 -20.95
N TYR A 73 7.03 -2.97 -21.09
CA TYR A 73 8.16 -3.42 -20.26
C TYR A 73 7.87 -3.32 -18.76
N CYS A 74 7.30 -2.19 -18.30
CA CYS A 74 6.99 -2.00 -16.90
C CYS A 74 5.90 -2.97 -16.42
N VAL A 75 4.81 -3.10 -17.18
CA VAL A 75 3.63 -3.90 -16.79
C VAL A 75 3.94 -5.41 -16.85
N GLU A 76 4.54 -5.88 -17.94
CA GLU A 76 4.91 -7.28 -18.11
C GLU A 76 5.98 -7.71 -17.09
N GLY A 77 6.97 -6.86 -16.87
CA GLY A 77 7.97 -7.10 -15.86
C GLY A 77 7.43 -7.08 -14.41
N ALA A 78 6.33 -6.39 -14.14
CA ALA A 78 5.70 -6.37 -12.82
C ALA A 78 4.75 -7.54 -12.58
N TYR A 79 3.92 -7.89 -13.57
CA TYR A 79 2.79 -8.81 -13.42
C TYR A 79 2.91 -10.08 -14.27
N GLY A 80 3.95 -10.19 -15.10
CA GLY A 80 4.25 -11.39 -15.88
C GLY A 80 5.05 -12.44 -15.10
N ASP A 81 5.52 -13.47 -15.83
CA ASP A 81 6.48 -14.48 -15.38
C ASP A 81 6.06 -15.28 -14.13
N ASN A 82 4.75 -15.52 -13.95
CA ASN A 82 4.20 -16.28 -12.81
C ASN A 82 4.63 -15.74 -11.44
N LYS A 83 4.84 -14.43 -11.32
CA LYS A 83 5.18 -13.78 -10.03
C LYS A 83 4.05 -13.80 -9.02
N PHE A 84 2.83 -13.87 -9.52
CA PHE A 84 1.62 -13.97 -8.70
C PHE A 84 1.09 -15.40 -8.73
N SER A 85 0.57 -15.87 -7.62
CA SER A 85 0.03 -17.22 -7.46
C SER A 85 -1.35 -17.42 -8.11
N SER A 86 -1.85 -16.43 -8.84
CA SER A 86 -3.08 -16.46 -9.61
C SER A 86 -2.86 -15.85 -10.99
N GLU A 87 -3.44 -16.43 -12.02
CA GLU A 87 -3.45 -15.88 -13.38
C GLU A 87 -4.21 -14.54 -13.46
N ASP A 88 -5.23 -14.36 -12.63
CA ASP A 88 -5.98 -13.11 -12.51
C ASP A 88 -5.22 -12.03 -11.73
N ILE A 89 -4.03 -12.33 -11.18
CA ILE A 89 -3.16 -11.44 -10.39
C ILE A 89 -3.81 -10.98 -9.08
N ALA A 90 -5.00 -10.39 -9.14
CA ALA A 90 -5.82 -9.94 -8.02
C ALA A 90 -7.24 -10.53 -8.16
N PRO A 91 -7.41 -11.83 -7.91
CA PRO A 91 -8.70 -12.50 -8.09
C PRO A 91 -9.74 -12.02 -7.06
N ILE A 92 -11.01 -12.09 -7.45
CA ILE A 92 -12.14 -11.96 -6.54
C ILE A 92 -12.62 -13.33 -6.08
N HIS A 93 -12.95 -13.42 -4.80
CA HIS A 93 -13.51 -14.60 -4.16
C HIS A 93 -14.89 -14.25 -3.57
N GLU A 94 -15.94 -14.99 -3.96
CA GLU A 94 -17.27 -14.80 -3.37
C GLU A 94 -17.28 -15.28 -1.92
N LEU A 95 -17.47 -14.37 -0.97
CA LEU A 95 -17.64 -14.71 0.43
C LEU A 95 -19.07 -15.18 0.67
N LYS A 96 -20.04 -14.40 0.21
CA LYS A 96 -21.47 -14.71 0.14
C LYS A 96 -22.12 -13.84 -0.95
N ALA A 97 -23.38 -14.13 -1.27
CA ALA A 97 -24.08 -13.41 -2.32
C ALA A 97 -24.06 -11.88 -2.12
N GLY A 98 -23.43 -11.15 -3.06
CA GLY A 98 -23.27 -9.70 -3.03
C GLY A 98 -22.07 -9.20 -2.21
N GLU A 99 -21.27 -10.09 -1.65
CA GLU A 99 -20.03 -9.75 -0.92
C GLU A 99 -18.84 -10.54 -1.49
N GLU A 100 -17.93 -9.82 -2.11
CA GLU A 100 -16.73 -10.37 -2.74
C GLU A 100 -15.48 -9.93 -1.96
N ILE A 101 -14.47 -10.80 -1.92
CA ILE A 101 -13.15 -10.51 -1.38
C ILE A 101 -12.17 -10.31 -2.54
N LEU A 102 -11.50 -9.18 -2.61
CA LEU A 102 -10.44 -8.90 -3.57
C LEU A 102 -9.09 -9.32 -2.97
N GLU A 103 -8.53 -10.42 -3.43
CA GLU A 103 -7.27 -10.97 -2.89
C GLU A 103 -6.04 -10.28 -3.49
N LEU A 104 -5.54 -9.25 -2.85
CA LEU A 104 -4.39 -8.46 -3.30
C LEU A 104 -3.03 -9.04 -2.86
N TRP A 105 -3.02 -10.14 -2.12
CA TRP A 105 -1.83 -10.75 -1.52
C TRP A 105 -1.25 -11.92 -2.32
N ARG A 106 -1.68 -12.13 -3.54
CA ARG A 106 -1.20 -13.23 -4.38
C ARG A 106 0.24 -13.06 -4.90
N GLY A 107 0.85 -11.92 -4.64
CA GLY A 107 2.21 -11.58 -5.07
C GLY A 107 3.32 -12.25 -4.24
N PRO A 108 4.59 -11.96 -4.60
CA PRO A 108 5.76 -12.67 -4.07
C PRO A 108 6.01 -12.45 -2.58
N THR A 109 5.45 -11.41 -1.96
CA THR A 109 5.62 -11.15 -0.52
C THR A 109 4.35 -11.37 0.29
N CYS A 110 3.30 -11.87 -0.35
CA CYS A 110 2.01 -12.19 0.26
C CYS A 110 1.33 -10.97 0.92
N ALA A 111 1.47 -9.79 0.33
CA ALA A 111 0.81 -8.55 0.75
C ALA A 111 0.43 -7.68 -0.45
N PHE A 112 -0.63 -6.86 -0.33
CA PHE A 112 -1.11 -5.96 -1.38
C PHE A 112 -0.05 -4.98 -1.89
N LYS A 113 0.96 -4.74 -1.08
CA LYS A 113 2.08 -3.85 -1.43
C LYS A 113 2.83 -4.31 -2.68
N ASP A 114 2.80 -5.60 -3.00
CA ASP A 114 3.37 -6.17 -4.22
C ASP A 114 2.74 -5.56 -5.47
N MET A 115 1.44 -5.28 -5.46
CA MET A 115 0.72 -4.70 -6.59
C MET A 115 1.36 -3.41 -7.11
N ALA A 116 1.90 -2.61 -6.21
CA ALA A 116 2.59 -1.38 -6.54
C ALA A 116 4.12 -1.51 -6.55
N LEU A 117 4.70 -2.33 -5.65
CA LEU A 117 6.15 -2.44 -5.51
C LEU A 117 6.81 -3.37 -6.54
N GLN A 118 6.06 -4.23 -7.23
CA GLN A 118 6.56 -4.89 -8.43
C GLN A 118 6.62 -3.94 -9.65
N MET A 119 5.77 -2.91 -9.67
CA MET A 119 5.69 -1.93 -10.75
C MET A 119 6.65 -0.75 -10.56
N LEU A 120 6.72 -0.18 -9.36
CA LEU A 120 7.46 1.06 -9.08
C LEU A 120 8.92 1.02 -9.54
N PRO A 121 9.72 -0.04 -9.29
CA PRO A 121 11.13 -0.04 -9.69
C PRO A 121 11.31 0.16 -11.19
N ARG A 122 10.47 -0.46 -12.00
CA ARG A 122 10.50 -0.37 -13.46
C ARG A 122 10.04 0.99 -13.95
N LEU A 123 8.95 1.50 -13.39
CA LEU A 123 8.51 2.88 -13.65
C LEU A 123 9.62 3.87 -13.28
N MET A 124 10.31 3.65 -12.16
CA MET A 124 11.37 4.53 -11.68
C MET A 124 12.59 4.51 -12.61
N THR A 125 13.02 3.33 -13.05
CA THR A 125 14.15 3.20 -13.99
C THR A 125 13.87 3.94 -15.30
N VAL A 126 12.68 3.73 -15.90
CA VAL A 126 12.27 4.46 -17.09
C VAL A 126 12.17 5.96 -16.81
N SER A 127 11.56 6.35 -15.69
CA SER A 127 11.37 7.74 -15.30
C SER A 127 12.68 8.47 -15.09
N VAL A 128 13.63 7.88 -14.38
CA VAL A 128 14.95 8.48 -14.14
C VAL A 128 15.69 8.68 -15.46
N LYS A 129 15.71 7.69 -16.34
CA LYS A 129 16.33 7.77 -17.66
C LYS A 129 15.75 8.92 -18.51
N LYS A 130 14.42 9.13 -18.45
CA LYS A 130 13.72 10.18 -19.21
C LYS A 130 13.88 11.56 -18.61
N ALA A 131 13.75 11.68 -17.29
CA ALA A 131 13.62 12.97 -16.62
C ALA A 131 14.97 13.53 -16.12
N VAL A 132 15.91 12.67 -15.75
CA VAL A 132 17.12 13.06 -15.01
C VAL A 132 18.43 12.61 -15.69
N GLY A 133 18.33 11.64 -16.61
CA GLY A 133 19.48 11.04 -17.29
C GLY A 133 19.99 9.78 -16.57
N THR A 134 21.26 9.41 -16.84
CA THR A 134 21.85 8.18 -16.29
C THR A 134 22.41 8.44 -14.89
N ARG A 135 21.72 7.97 -13.87
CA ARG A 135 22.23 7.90 -12.48
C ARG A 135 21.69 6.63 -11.80
N GLU A 136 22.44 6.11 -10.87
CA GLU A 136 21.95 5.01 -10.02
C GLU A 136 21.02 5.57 -8.94
N THR A 137 19.85 4.95 -8.77
CA THR A 137 18.85 5.39 -7.81
C THR A 137 18.99 4.60 -6.52
N VAL A 138 19.25 5.28 -5.42
CA VAL A 138 19.35 4.69 -4.09
C VAL A 138 18.04 4.89 -3.35
N ILE A 139 17.41 3.79 -2.97
CA ILE A 139 16.18 3.76 -2.20
C ILE A 139 16.51 3.47 -0.74
N LEU A 140 16.15 4.39 0.15
CA LEU A 140 16.20 4.17 1.59
C LEU A 140 14.79 3.92 2.14
N VAL A 141 14.64 2.86 2.92
CA VAL A 141 13.36 2.50 3.54
C VAL A 141 13.58 2.26 5.03
N ALA A 142 12.77 2.90 5.87
CA ALA A 142 12.54 2.45 7.23
C ALA A 142 11.24 1.64 7.27
N THR A 143 11.24 0.49 7.91
CA THR A 143 10.08 -0.40 7.93
C THR A 143 9.91 -1.09 9.27
N SER A 144 8.65 -1.37 9.62
CA SER A 144 8.27 -2.29 10.69
C SER A 144 7.86 -3.68 10.16
N GLY A 145 8.05 -3.96 8.83
CA GLY A 145 7.71 -5.26 8.25
C GLY A 145 7.41 -5.25 6.75
N ASP A 146 6.15 -5.38 6.37
CA ASP A 146 5.70 -5.67 5.01
C ASP A 146 6.20 -4.73 3.91
N THR A 147 6.26 -3.42 4.19
CA THR A 147 6.69 -2.44 3.17
C THR A 147 8.16 -2.64 2.79
N GLY A 148 9.02 -2.91 3.77
CA GLY A 148 10.43 -3.16 3.52
C GLY A 148 10.64 -4.43 2.71
N LYS A 149 9.98 -5.53 3.08
CA LYS A 149 10.06 -6.78 2.32
C LYS A 149 9.55 -6.63 0.89
N ALA A 150 8.40 -6.00 0.70
CA ALA A 150 7.85 -5.80 -0.64
C ALA A 150 8.72 -4.87 -1.51
N ALA A 151 9.37 -3.87 -0.90
CA ALA A 151 10.32 -3.01 -1.59
C ALA A 151 11.59 -3.78 -1.99
N LEU A 152 12.17 -4.55 -1.06
CA LEU A 152 13.33 -5.41 -1.35
C LEU A 152 13.06 -6.35 -2.51
N GLU A 153 11.91 -7.02 -2.51
CA GLU A 153 11.53 -7.96 -3.58
C GLU A 153 11.30 -7.27 -4.91
N GLY A 154 10.62 -6.10 -4.89
CA GLY A 154 10.34 -5.35 -6.10
C GLY A 154 11.60 -4.77 -6.76
N PHE A 155 12.55 -4.27 -5.97
CA PHE A 155 13.81 -3.69 -6.45
C PHE A 155 14.91 -4.74 -6.70
N LYS A 156 14.72 -6.00 -6.29
CA LYS A 156 15.67 -7.09 -6.49
C LYS A 156 16.14 -7.16 -7.94
N ASP A 157 17.46 -6.99 -8.13
CA ASP A 157 18.15 -7.07 -9.41
C ASP A 157 17.59 -6.14 -10.52
N VAL A 158 16.90 -5.05 -10.15
CA VAL A 158 16.47 -4.03 -11.10
C VAL A 158 17.65 -3.11 -11.41
N GLU A 159 18.06 -3.08 -12.68
CA GLU A 159 19.20 -2.31 -13.17
C GLU A 159 19.07 -0.80 -12.83
N GLY A 160 20.18 -0.18 -12.45
CA GLY A 160 20.23 1.24 -12.10
C GLY A 160 19.60 1.58 -10.76
N THR A 161 19.35 0.59 -9.92
CA THR A 161 18.79 0.80 -8.58
C THR A 161 19.60 0.10 -7.49
N LYS A 162 19.64 0.70 -6.30
CA LYS A 162 20.06 0.07 -5.04
C LYS A 162 19.02 0.31 -3.98
N ILE A 163 18.77 -0.67 -3.13
CA ILE A 163 17.84 -0.51 -2.02
C ILE A 163 18.46 -0.91 -0.70
N LEU A 164 18.31 -0.04 0.30
CA LEU A 164 18.71 -0.27 1.68
C LEU A 164 17.49 -0.17 2.59
N VAL A 165 17.26 -1.21 3.37
CA VAL A 165 16.16 -1.28 4.32
C VAL A 165 16.71 -1.28 5.74
N PHE A 166 16.26 -0.33 6.54
CA PHE A 166 16.48 -0.29 7.98
C PHE A 166 15.22 -0.74 8.72
N TYR A 167 15.41 -1.61 9.72
CA TYR A 167 14.33 -2.07 10.58
C TYR A 167 14.79 -2.12 12.03
N PRO A 168 13.89 -1.94 13.02
CA PRO A 168 14.25 -2.08 14.42
C PRO A 168 14.61 -3.55 14.73
N ASP A 169 15.70 -3.78 15.44
CA ASP A 169 16.15 -5.15 15.80
C ASP A 169 15.12 -5.88 16.67
N GLU A 170 14.36 -5.11 17.46
CA GLU A 170 13.24 -5.59 18.27
C GLU A 170 11.91 -5.01 17.76
N GLY A 171 10.81 -5.78 17.89
CA GLY A 171 9.45 -5.33 17.54
C GLY A 171 9.01 -5.67 16.11
N VAL A 172 9.83 -6.36 15.32
CA VAL A 172 9.43 -6.95 14.03
C VAL A 172 9.16 -8.44 14.25
N SER A 173 8.07 -8.97 13.64
CA SER A 173 7.78 -10.40 13.78
C SER A 173 8.92 -11.28 13.24
N PRO A 174 9.15 -12.48 13.81
CA PRO A 174 10.19 -13.39 13.31
C PRO A 174 10.04 -13.69 11.81
N MET A 175 8.81 -13.88 11.33
CA MET A 175 8.50 -14.10 9.92
C MET A 175 8.94 -12.92 9.04
N GLN A 176 8.58 -11.69 9.41
CA GLN A 176 8.95 -10.49 8.67
C GLN A 176 10.46 -10.23 8.72
N LYS A 177 11.11 -10.49 9.87
CA LYS A 177 12.58 -10.40 9.99
C LYS A 177 13.26 -11.39 9.03
N LEU A 178 12.82 -12.64 8.98
CA LEU A 178 13.33 -13.62 8.04
C LEU A 178 13.09 -13.22 6.59
N GLN A 179 11.90 -12.75 6.26
CA GLN A 179 11.59 -12.28 4.90
C GLN A 179 12.59 -11.21 4.42
N MET A 180 13.06 -10.33 5.29
CA MET A 180 14.05 -9.29 4.95
C MET A 180 15.48 -9.83 4.97
N THR A 181 15.86 -10.54 6.03
CA THR A 181 17.26 -10.96 6.23
C THR A 181 17.71 -12.09 5.30
N THR A 182 16.77 -12.83 4.72
CA THR A 182 17.02 -13.87 3.70
C THR A 182 16.88 -13.36 2.26
N GLN A 183 16.57 -12.06 2.08
CA GLN A 183 16.33 -11.48 0.75
C GLN A 183 17.50 -11.72 -0.19
N GLU A 184 17.21 -12.20 -1.38
CA GLU A 184 18.15 -12.38 -2.49
C GLU A 184 18.27 -11.09 -3.31
N GLY A 185 19.30 -11.02 -4.16
CA GLY A 185 19.58 -9.91 -5.06
C GLY A 185 20.96 -9.31 -4.82
N SER A 186 21.55 -8.75 -5.86
CA SER A 186 22.89 -8.14 -5.83
C SER A 186 22.88 -6.66 -5.41
N ASN A 187 21.73 -6.01 -5.58
CA ASN A 187 21.54 -4.57 -5.35
C ASN A 187 20.72 -4.25 -4.09
N VAL A 188 20.53 -5.23 -3.21
CA VAL A 188 19.74 -5.10 -1.98
C VAL A 188 20.61 -5.18 -0.74
N ALA A 189 20.30 -4.38 0.28
CA ALA A 189 20.93 -4.40 1.58
C ALA A 189 19.92 -4.21 2.70
N VAL A 190 20.16 -4.85 3.83
CA VAL A 190 19.29 -4.79 5.01
C VAL A 190 20.15 -4.60 6.24
N CYS A 191 19.77 -3.67 7.12
CA CYS A 191 20.46 -3.40 8.37
C CYS A 191 19.45 -3.22 9.52
N ALA A 192 19.63 -3.95 10.59
CA ALA A 192 18.89 -3.71 11.82
C ALA A 192 19.44 -2.48 12.55
N ILE A 193 18.60 -1.76 13.26
CA ILE A 193 19.02 -0.68 14.16
C ILE A 193 18.69 -1.03 15.61
N LYS A 194 19.57 -0.64 16.52
CA LYS A 194 19.28 -0.64 17.95
C LYS A 194 18.40 0.56 18.27
N GLY A 195 17.11 0.33 18.31
CA GLY A 195 16.10 1.36 18.52
C GLY A 195 14.72 0.84 18.08
N ASN A 196 13.74 1.74 18.09
CA ASN A 196 12.38 1.44 17.63
C ASN A 196 12.16 1.89 16.19
N PHE A 197 10.92 1.72 15.69
CA PHE A 197 10.56 2.12 14.32
C PHE A 197 10.68 3.63 14.09
N ASP A 198 10.36 4.45 15.07
CA ASP A 198 10.47 5.92 14.95
C ASP A 198 11.92 6.37 14.84
N ASP A 199 12.84 5.65 15.52
CA ASP A 199 14.28 5.88 15.39
C ASP A 199 14.77 5.55 13.97
N ALA A 200 14.34 4.41 13.40
CA ALA A 200 14.66 4.04 12.02
C ALA A 200 14.13 5.07 11.02
N GLN A 201 12.88 5.49 11.19
CA GLN A 201 12.22 6.46 10.31
C GLN A 201 12.89 7.84 10.38
N THR A 202 13.21 8.28 11.59
CA THR A 202 13.90 9.56 11.82
C THR A 202 15.29 9.54 11.21
N GLY A 203 16.05 8.46 11.41
CA GLY A 203 17.39 8.29 10.83
C GLY A 203 17.35 8.31 9.30
N VAL A 204 16.46 7.53 8.67
CA VAL A 204 16.29 7.54 7.21
C VAL A 204 15.89 8.92 6.71
N LYS A 205 14.98 9.62 7.37
CA LYS A 205 14.55 10.97 6.98
C LYS A 205 15.72 11.97 7.08
N THR A 206 16.50 11.91 8.14
CA THR A 206 17.68 12.78 8.34
C THR A 206 18.70 12.58 7.20
N ILE A 207 19.06 11.33 6.92
CA ILE A 207 19.99 10.98 5.83
C ILE A 207 19.45 11.43 4.48
N PHE A 208 18.17 11.20 4.20
CA PHE A 208 17.53 11.56 2.92
C PHE A 208 17.50 13.05 2.66
N THR A 209 17.42 13.87 3.70
CA THR A 209 17.34 15.34 3.59
C THR A 209 18.68 16.05 3.75
N ASP A 210 19.74 15.32 4.09
CA ASP A 210 21.08 15.87 4.28
C ASP A 210 21.73 16.18 2.91
N LYS A 211 22.09 17.47 2.71
CA LYS A 211 22.67 17.94 1.46
C LYS A 211 24.09 17.45 1.21
N GLU A 212 24.88 17.25 2.26
CA GLU A 212 26.26 16.77 2.12
C GLU A 212 26.26 15.28 1.76
N ILE A 213 25.35 14.49 2.34
CA ILE A 213 25.16 13.09 1.93
C ILE A 213 24.70 13.02 0.48
N GLY A 214 23.72 13.86 0.09
CA GLY A 214 23.25 13.93 -1.28
C GLY A 214 24.35 14.31 -2.29
N LYS A 215 25.23 15.24 -1.93
CA LYS A 215 26.40 15.63 -2.74
C LYS A 215 27.39 14.48 -2.89
N LYS A 216 27.70 13.80 -1.80
CA LYS A 216 28.59 12.64 -1.79
C LYS A 216 28.09 11.49 -2.67
N LEU A 217 26.78 11.21 -2.64
CA LEU A 217 26.16 10.27 -3.57
C LEU A 217 26.30 10.72 -5.03
N ALA A 218 26.07 12.02 -5.31
CA ALA A 218 26.17 12.58 -6.66
C ALA A 218 27.60 12.46 -7.22
N GLU A 219 28.64 12.59 -6.40
CA GLU A 219 30.04 12.36 -6.79
C GLU A 219 30.31 10.93 -7.27
N HIS A 220 29.47 9.97 -6.83
CA HIS A 220 29.50 8.56 -7.25
C HIS A 220 28.43 8.22 -8.30
N GLY A 221 27.79 9.21 -8.92
CA GLY A 221 26.73 8.98 -9.92
C GLY A 221 25.43 8.46 -9.34
N MET A 222 25.20 8.64 -8.05
CA MET A 222 24.03 8.14 -7.32
C MET A 222 23.13 9.29 -6.85
N ALA A 223 21.85 9.00 -6.62
CA ALA A 223 20.96 9.91 -5.90
C ALA A 223 19.85 9.18 -5.19
N PHE A 224 19.39 9.72 -4.07
CA PHE A 224 18.24 9.21 -3.37
C PHE A 224 16.94 9.38 -4.16
N SER A 225 16.04 8.41 -4.00
CA SER A 225 14.63 8.52 -4.34
C SER A 225 13.79 7.72 -3.32
N SER A 226 12.48 7.91 -3.35
CA SER A 226 11.57 7.35 -2.37
C SER A 226 10.68 6.27 -2.98
N ALA A 227 10.63 5.09 -2.33
CA ALA A 227 9.66 4.05 -2.58
C ALA A 227 8.47 4.09 -1.60
N ASN A 228 8.29 5.17 -0.84
CA ASN A 228 7.19 5.33 0.10
C ASN A 228 5.83 5.45 -0.63
N SER A 229 4.74 5.24 0.11
CA SER A 229 3.37 5.32 -0.43
C SER A 229 2.99 6.69 -1.00
N ILE A 230 3.75 7.74 -0.67
CA ILE A 230 3.57 9.10 -1.21
C ILE A 230 4.04 9.26 -2.65
N ASN A 231 4.95 8.40 -3.15
CA ASN A 231 5.36 8.43 -4.55
C ASN A 231 4.18 8.09 -5.46
N TRP A 232 3.95 8.90 -6.51
CA TRP A 232 2.88 8.66 -7.48
C TRP A 232 3.00 7.29 -8.15
N GLY A 233 4.22 6.84 -8.43
CA GLY A 233 4.49 5.51 -8.98
C GLY A 233 4.09 4.34 -8.04
N ARG A 234 3.81 4.62 -6.75
CA ARG A 234 3.21 3.67 -5.80
C ARG A 234 1.68 3.73 -5.80
N LEU A 235 1.10 4.88 -6.13
CA LEU A 235 -0.35 5.07 -6.11
C LEU A 235 -0.99 4.61 -7.42
N VAL A 236 -0.46 5.06 -8.56
CA VAL A 236 -1.10 4.83 -9.85
C VAL A 236 -1.31 3.35 -10.21
N PRO A 237 -0.41 2.39 -9.89
CA PRO A 237 -0.66 0.97 -10.15
C PRO A 237 -1.84 0.40 -9.36
N GLN A 238 -2.18 1.01 -8.22
CA GLN A 238 -3.27 0.56 -7.38
C GLN A 238 -4.65 0.87 -7.98
N ILE A 239 -4.75 1.83 -8.89
CA ILE A 239 -6.00 2.13 -9.62
C ILE A 239 -6.43 0.92 -10.45
N VAL A 240 -5.47 0.16 -10.96
CA VAL A 240 -5.70 -0.96 -11.90
C VAL A 240 -6.56 -2.05 -11.28
N TYR A 241 -6.28 -2.47 -10.04
CA TYR A 241 -7.00 -3.59 -9.45
C TYR A 241 -8.46 -3.26 -9.10
N TYR A 242 -8.82 -1.99 -8.92
CA TYR A 242 -10.21 -1.58 -8.77
C TYR A 242 -10.98 -1.71 -10.07
N PHE A 243 -10.40 -1.30 -11.20
CA PHE A 243 -10.97 -1.59 -12.52
C PHE A 243 -11.04 -3.11 -12.76
N SER A 244 -9.98 -3.85 -12.38
CA SER A 244 -9.93 -5.30 -12.56
C SER A 244 -11.03 -5.99 -11.76
N ALA A 245 -11.20 -5.66 -10.49
CA ALA A 245 -12.26 -6.23 -9.65
C ALA A 245 -13.65 -6.01 -10.24
N TYR A 246 -13.95 -4.77 -10.67
CA TYR A 246 -15.22 -4.45 -11.31
C TYR A 246 -15.44 -5.26 -12.61
N CYS A 247 -14.41 -5.33 -13.46
CA CYS A 247 -14.44 -6.10 -14.69
C CYS A 247 -14.64 -7.61 -14.42
N ASP A 248 -14.02 -8.15 -13.38
CA ASP A 248 -14.16 -9.55 -13.01
C ASP A 248 -15.57 -9.84 -12.45
N MET A 249 -16.18 -8.91 -11.73
CA MET A 249 -17.58 -9.02 -11.32
C MET A 249 -18.52 -9.07 -12.53
N ILE A 250 -18.26 -8.25 -13.58
CA ILE A 250 -19.02 -8.33 -14.86
C ILE A 250 -18.78 -9.69 -15.52
N ARG A 251 -17.52 -10.09 -15.70
CA ARG A 251 -17.15 -11.36 -16.34
C ARG A 251 -17.80 -12.57 -15.68
N ASN A 252 -17.87 -12.55 -14.34
CA ASN A 252 -18.44 -13.62 -13.53
C ASN A 252 -19.98 -13.51 -13.39
N GLY A 253 -20.62 -12.53 -14.03
CA GLY A 253 -22.06 -12.36 -14.01
C GLY A 253 -22.65 -11.90 -12.66
N ARG A 254 -21.82 -11.33 -11.77
CA ARG A 254 -22.23 -10.80 -10.46
C ARG A 254 -22.95 -9.47 -10.59
N ILE A 255 -22.53 -8.65 -11.54
CA ILE A 255 -23.11 -7.35 -11.88
C ILE A 255 -23.19 -7.16 -13.40
N LYS A 256 -23.91 -6.15 -13.85
CA LYS A 256 -23.88 -5.65 -15.23
C LYS A 256 -23.04 -4.37 -15.29
N ALA A 257 -22.50 -4.07 -16.47
CA ALA A 257 -21.83 -2.79 -16.69
C ALA A 257 -22.75 -1.62 -16.37
N GLY A 258 -22.32 -0.72 -15.50
CA GLY A 258 -23.08 0.41 -15.00
C GLY A 258 -23.74 0.19 -13.63
N ASP A 259 -23.85 -1.05 -13.15
CA ASP A 259 -24.29 -1.30 -11.77
C ASP A 259 -23.26 -0.74 -10.79
N LYS A 260 -23.74 -0.06 -9.76
CA LYS A 260 -22.87 0.48 -8.72
C LYS A 260 -22.42 -0.58 -7.75
N ILE A 261 -21.19 -0.44 -7.25
CA ILE A 261 -20.62 -1.29 -6.19
C ILE A 261 -19.99 -0.44 -5.08
N ASN A 262 -19.84 -1.03 -3.91
CA ASN A 262 -19.03 -0.46 -2.84
C ASN A 262 -17.63 -1.10 -2.79
N PHE A 263 -16.64 -0.35 -2.31
CA PHE A 263 -15.36 -0.92 -1.88
C PHE A 263 -15.13 -0.68 -0.39
N VAL A 264 -14.69 -1.71 0.31
CA VAL A 264 -14.25 -1.65 1.71
C VAL A 264 -12.75 -1.82 1.75
N VAL A 265 -12.06 -0.85 2.33
CA VAL A 265 -10.60 -0.82 2.28
C VAL A 265 -10.01 -0.72 3.68
N PRO A 266 -9.31 -1.78 4.16
CA PRO A 266 -8.46 -1.67 5.34
C PRO A 266 -7.41 -0.58 5.12
N THR A 267 -7.48 0.52 5.89
CA THR A 267 -6.80 1.76 5.55
C THR A 267 -5.79 2.20 6.62
N GLY A 268 -4.55 2.43 6.18
CA GLY A 268 -3.51 3.12 6.93
C GLY A 268 -3.14 4.44 6.26
N ASN A 269 -2.10 4.43 5.40
CA ASN A 269 -1.57 5.64 4.72
C ASN A 269 -2.47 6.20 3.59
N PHE A 270 -3.70 5.77 3.50
CA PHE A 270 -4.72 6.24 2.56
C PHE A 270 -4.45 5.99 1.06
N GLY A 271 -3.32 5.41 0.70
CA GLY A 271 -2.95 5.18 -0.71
C GLY A 271 -3.90 4.24 -1.43
N ASN A 272 -4.27 3.14 -0.79
CA ASN A 272 -5.15 2.11 -1.33
C ASN A 272 -6.55 2.67 -1.62
N ILE A 273 -7.25 3.19 -0.61
CA ILE A 273 -8.60 3.75 -0.78
C ILE A 273 -8.63 4.98 -1.70
N LEU A 274 -7.55 5.77 -1.72
CA LEU A 274 -7.42 6.89 -2.65
C LEU A 274 -7.33 6.41 -4.11
N ALA A 275 -6.70 5.27 -4.37
CA ALA A 275 -6.68 4.67 -5.71
C ALA A 275 -8.10 4.24 -6.14
N ALA A 276 -8.93 3.74 -5.24
CA ALA A 276 -10.36 3.50 -5.49
C ALA A 276 -11.11 4.81 -5.81
N TYR A 277 -10.79 5.88 -5.10
CA TYR A 277 -11.35 7.19 -5.37
C TYR A 277 -10.97 7.70 -6.77
N TYR A 278 -9.70 7.57 -7.17
CA TYR A 278 -9.29 7.87 -8.55
C TYR A 278 -10.04 7.03 -9.58
N ALA A 279 -10.20 5.73 -9.34
CA ALA A 279 -10.97 4.85 -10.23
C ALA A 279 -12.43 5.32 -10.38
N ARG A 280 -13.08 5.70 -9.28
CA ARG A 280 -14.43 6.28 -9.28
C ARG A 280 -14.47 7.58 -10.09
N GLU A 281 -13.54 8.48 -9.83
CA GLU A 281 -13.46 9.75 -10.56
C GLU A 281 -13.14 9.57 -12.05
N MET A 282 -12.48 8.49 -12.44
CA MET A 282 -12.30 8.09 -13.84
C MET A 282 -13.60 7.63 -14.50
N GLY A 283 -14.62 7.27 -13.73
CA GLY A 283 -15.91 6.80 -14.24
C GLY A 283 -16.29 5.37 -13.87
N LEU A 284 -15.48 4.70 -13.03
CA LEU A 284 -15.86 3.40 -12.48
C LEU A 284 -17.11 3.56 -11.61
N PRO A 285 -18.17 2.73 -11.80
CA PRO A 285 -19.42 2.86 -11.05
C PRO A 285 -19.27 2.45 -9.58
N VAL A 286 -18.68 3.31 -8.78
CA VAL A 286 -18.50 3.12 -7.33
C VAL A 286 -19.51 4.00 -6.60
N ASP A 287 -20.29 3.41 -5.71
CA ASP A 287 -21.22 4.13 -4.84
C ASP A 287 -20.54 4.67 -3.60
N ARG A 288 -20.02 3.78 -2.76
CA ARG A 288 -19.35 4.12 -1.51
C ARG A 288 -17.94 3.55 -1.42
N LEU A 289 -17.07 4.32 -0.78
CA LEU A 289 -15.75 3.91 -0.33
C LEU A 289 -15.76 3.85 1.20
N ILE A 290 -15.66 2.66 1.74
CA ILE A 290 -15.77 2.38 3.18
C ILE A 290 -14.37 2.26 3.75
N CYS A 291 -13.94 3.29 4.47
CA CYS A 291 -12.62 3.34 5.12
C CYS A 291 -12.67 2.55 6.43
N ALA A 292 -11.99 1.42 6.48
CA ALA A 292 -11.91 0.61 7.67
C ALA A 292 -10.62 0.88 8.45
N SER A 293 -10.75 1.25 9.72
CA SER A 293 -9.65 1.50 10.67
C SER A 293 -9.58 0.42 11.74
N ASN A 294 -8.39 0.22 12.32
CA ASN A 294 -8.26 -0.52 13.57
C ASN A 294 -8.46 0.41 14.80
N LYS A 295 -7.97 0.02 15.96
CA LYS A 295 -8.05 0.83 17.19
C LYS A 295 -7.41 2.21 17.03
N ASN A 296 -6.44 2.39 16.13
CA ASN A 296 -5.89 3.69 15.72
C ASN A 296 -6.84 4.36 14.71
N ARG A 297 -7.99 4.77 15.15
CA ARG A 297 -9.12 5.21 14.33
C ARG A 297 -9.12 6.70 13.96
N VAL A 298 -7.94 7.29 13.73
CA VAL A 298 -7.82 8.72 13.37
C VAL A 298 -8.62 9.07 12.12
N LEU A 299 -8.65 8.18 11.12
CA LEU A 299 -9.44 8.37 9.90
C LEU A 299 -10.94 8.27 10.17
N THR A 300 -11.39 7.29 10.94
CA THR A 300 -12.81 7.15 11.31
C THR A 300 -13.31 8.42 12.00
N ASP A 301 -12.57 8.89 13.02
CA ASP A 301 -12.94 10.12 13.75
C ASP A 301 -12.92 11.34 12.81
N PHE A 302 -11.98 11.42 11.86
CA PHE A 302 -11.94 12.48 10.86
C PHE A 302 -13.19 12.48 9.96
N PHE A 303 -13.61 11.34 9.45
CA PHE A 303 -14.82 11.26 8.60
C PHE A 303 -16.10 11.57 9.40
N ASP A 304 -16.15 11.18 10.66
CA ASP A 304 -17.32 11.42 11.53
C ASP A 304 -17.44 12.87 11.99
N THR A 305 -16.30 13.54 12.26
CA THR A 305 -16.28 14.85 12.93
C THR A 305 -15.77 16.01 12.08
N GLY A 306 -15.09 15.72 10.97
CA GLY A 306 -14.35 16.71 10.19
C GLY A 306 -13.06 17.19 10.86
N VAL A 307 -12.66 16.60 12.00
CA VAL A 307 -11.43 16.97 12.73
C VAL A 307 -10.40 15.86 12.57
N TYR A 308 -9.25 16.20 12.01
CA TYR A 308 -8.09 15.31 12.00
C TYR A 308 -7.18 15.67 13.18
N ASP A 309 -7.03 14.77 14.16
CA ASP A 309 -6.30 15.04 15.41
C ASP A 309 -5.35 13.89 15.73
N VAL A 310 -4.03 14.19 15.74
CA VAL A 310 -2.96 13.22 16.07
C VAL A 310 -2.53 13.30 17.55
N ASN A 311 -3.11 14.21 18.34
CA ASN A 311 -2.86 14.34 19.78
C ASN A 311 -3.63 13.26 20.56
N ARG A 312 -3.28 12.02 20.32
CA ARG A 312 -3.94 10.82 20.88
C ARG A 312 -2.93 9.71 21.15
N SER A 313 -3.34 8.72 21.92
CA SER A 313 -2.53 7.53 22.17
C SER A 313 -2.35 6.73 20.88
N PHE A 314 -1.16 6.18 20.69
CA PHE A 314 -0.86 5.19 19.66
C PHE A 314 -0.99 3.79 20.25
N TYR A 315 -1.59 2.87 19.51
CA TYR A 315 -1.78 1.49 19.91
C TYR A 315 -1.08 0.55 18.92
N THR A 316 -0.32 -0.40 19.46
CA THR A 316 0.16 -1.55 18.68
C THR A 316 -0.97 -2.58 18.63
N THR A 317 -1.38 -2.98 17.44
CA THR A 317 -2.52 -3.88 17.23
C THR A 317 -2.14 -5.15 16.48
N SER A 318 -3.08 -6.08 16.37
CA SER A 318 -2.93 -7.29 15.54
C SER A 318 -2.91 -7.01 14.03
N SER A 319 -3.28 -5.79 13.60
CA SER A 319 -3.27 -5.34 12.19
C SER A 319 -2.26 -4.20 11.95
N PRO A 320 -0.93 -4.46 12.09
CA PRO A 320 0.09 -3.43 12.21
C PRO A 320 0.26 -2.52 11.00
N SER A 321 -0.15 -2.93 9.80
CA SER A 321 -0.09 -2.06 8.61
C SER A 321 -1.07 -0.89 8.66
N MET A 322 -2.02 -0.92 9.60
CA MET A 322 -3.02 0.13 9.85
C MET A 322 -2.68 0.94 11.11
N ASP A 323 -1.59 0.63 11.83
CA ASP A 323 -1.13 1.37 13.01
C ASP A 323 -0.49 2.68 12.57
N ILE A 324 -1.30 3.72 12.44
CA ILE A 324 -0.88 5.05 12.02
C ILE A 324 -1.58 6.16 12.83
N LEU A 325 -0.91 7.29 12.96
CA LEU A 325 -1.50 8.55 13.40
C LEU A 325 -1.55 9.57 12.27
N ILE A 326 -0.59 9.53 11.33
CA ILE A 326 -0.54 10.40 10.17
C ILE A 326 -0.77 9.59 8.90
N SER A 327 -1.89 9.85 8.24
CA SER A 327 -2.29 9.20 6.99
C SER A 327 -1.83 10.05 5.80
N SER A 328 -0.66 9.72 5.25
CA SER A 328 0.10 10.60 4.37
C SER A 328 -0.60 10.95 3.03
N ASN A 329 -1.38 10.04 2.46
CA ASN A 329 -2.04 10.30 1.17
C ASN A 329 -3.40 11.01 1.31
N LEU A 330 -3.90 11.22 2.54
CA LEU A 330 -5.11 11.99 2.77
C LEU A 330 -4.97 13.43 2.22
N GLU A 331 -3.76 13.98 2.23
CA GLU A 331 -3.44 15.28 1.65
C GLU A 331 -3.89 15.41 0.18
N ARG A 332 -3.77 14.34 -0.62
CA ARG A 332 -4.25 14.32 -2.00
C ARG A 332 -5.77 14.43 -2.11
N LEU A 333 -6.49 13.77 -1.20
CA LEU A 333 -7.95 13.90 -1.13
C LEU A 333 -8.35 15.33 -0.75
N LEU A 334 -7.67 15.93 0.24
CA LEU A 334 -7.93 17.30 0.66
C LEU A 334 -7.73 18.29 -0.49
N PHE A 335 -6.67 18.12 -1.27
CA PHE A 335 -6.39 18.93 -2.45
C PHE A 335 -7.51 18.85 -3.49
N ILE A 336 -7.96 17.63 -3.82
CA ILE A 336 -9.04 17.43 -4.81
C ILE A 336 -10.37 17.97 -4.27
N ALA A 337 -10.72 17.62 -3.03
CA ALA A 337 -11.99 17.99 -2.41
C ALA A 337 -12.14 19.50 -2.14
N SER A 338 -11.03 20.23 -1.99
CA SER A 338 -11.00 21.70 -1.87
C SER A 338 -11.07 22.44 -3.21
N GLY A 339 -11.27 21.73 -4.33
CA GLY A 339 -11.24 22.31 -5.66
C GLY A 339 -9.83 22.62 -6.16
N TYR A 340 -8.86 21.77 -5.83
CA TYR A 340 -7.44 21.88 -6.21
C TYR A 340 -6.77 23.12 -5.61
N SER A 341 -7.08 23.44 -4.33
CA SER A 341 -6.49 24.57 -3.62
C SER A 341 -5.22 24.17 -2.87
N ASP A 342 -4.08 24.59 -3.38
CA ASP A 342 -2.78 24.41 -2.73
C ASP A 342 -2.62 25.27 -1.47
N GLU A 343 -3.22 26.46 -1.44
CA GLU A 343 -3.26 27.32 -0.26
C GLU A 343 -3.99 26.63 0.89
N PHE A 344 -5.16 26.06 0.64
CA PHE A 344 -5.92 25.29 1.61
C PHE A 344 -5.10 24.13 2.18
N VAL A 345 -4.44 23.36 1.32
CA VAL A 345 -3.61 22.22 1.77
C VAL A 345 -2.42 22.69 2.62
N ARG A 346 -1.75 23.79 2.22
CA ARG A 346 -0.66 24.38 3.04
C ARG A 346 -1.14 24.78 4.44
N GLU A 347 -2.33 25.37 4.53
CA GLU A 347 -2.93 25.73 5.82
C GLU A 347 -3.19 24.48 6.69
N MET A 348 -3.88 23.47 6.15
CA MET A 348 -4.20 22.23 6.87
C MET A 348 -2.94 21.46 7.31
N MET A 349 -1.95 21.35 6.44
CA MET A 349 -0.68 20.68 6.78
C MET A 349 0.17 21.52 7.75
N GLY A 350 0.09 22.84 7.67
CA GLY A 350 0.69 23.76 8.64
C GLY A 350 0.09 23.59 10.04
N ASP A 351 -1.22 23.55 10.13
CA ASP A 351 -1.96 23.32 11.37
C ASP A 351 -1.65 21.93 11.96
N LEU A 352 -1.62 20.90 11.13
CA LEU A 352 -1.22 19.55 11.57
C LEU A 352 0.18 19.57 12.20
N LYS A 353 1.14 20.24 11.54
CA LYS A 353 2.52 20.32 12.03
C LYS A 353 2.65 21.11 13.34
N GLN A 354 1.91 22.22 13.48
CA GLN A 354 2.04 23.16 14.61
C GLN A 354 1.15 22.79 15.80
N LYS A 355 -0.09 22.34 15.52
CA LYS A 355 -1.14 22.10 16.52
C LYS A 355 -1.43 20.61 16.74
N GLY A 356 -0.91 19.73 15.86
CA GLY A 356 -1.25 18.31 15.84
C GLY A 356 -2.67 18.03 15.36
N LYS A 357 -3.38 19.02 14.81
CA LYS A 357 -4.75 18.86 14.31
C LYS A 357 -5.16 19.95 13.34
N TYR A 358 -6.17 19.64 12.52
CA TYR A 358 -6.91 20.60 11.71
C TYR A 358 -8.39 20.26 11.67
N THR A 359 -9.22 21.26 11.33
CA THR A 359 -10.68 21.09 11.16
C THR A 359 -11.07 21.48 9.74
N MET A 360 -11.84 20.62 9.11
CA MET A 360 -12.30 20.82 7.74
C MET A 360 -13.52 21.76 7.69
N PRO A 361 -13.62 22.62 6.68
CA PRO A 361 -14.85 23.32 6.38
C PRO A 361 -15.99 22.35 6.03
N GLU A 362 -17.22 22.70 6.43
CA GLU A 362 -18.41 21.85 6.26
C GLU A 362 -18.68 21.48 4.79
N ASN A 363 -18.50 22.43 3.87
CA ASN A 363 -18.69 22.18 2.43
C ASN A 363 -17.70 21.16 1.87
N VAL A 364 -16.44 21.17 2.33
CA VAL A 364 -15.42 20.19 1.89
C VAL A 364 -15.73 18.82 2.49
N MET A 365 -16.10 18.76 3.79
CA MET A 365 -16.51 17.49 4.42
C MET A 365 -17.77 16.91 3.79
N SER A 366 -18.74 17.74 3.42
CA SER A 366 -19.94 17.27 2.72
C SER A 366 -19.59 16.61 1.38
N ALA A 367 -18.66 17.21 0.61
CA ALA A 367 -18.18 16.61 -0.63
C ALA A 367 -17.47 15.26 -0.39
N ILE A 368 -16.60 15.19 0.62
CA ILE A 368 -15.91 13.95 1.00
C ILE A 368 -16.93 12.89 1.45
N ASN A 369 -17.84 13.22 2.35
CA ASN A 369 -18.82 12.28 2.91
C ASN A 369 -19.90 11.85 1.90
N SER A 370 -20.01 12.53 0.76
CA SER A 370 -20.87 12.06 -0.34
C SER A 370 -20.35 10.75 -0.98
N VAL A 371 -19.06 10.45 -0.82
CA VAL A 371 -18.39 9.27 -1.39
C VAL A 371 -17.89 8.33 -0.29
N PHE A 372 -17.25 8.88 0.73
CA PHE A 372 -16.62 8.12 1.80
C PHE A 372 -17.56 7.93 2.99
N CYS A 373 -17.39 6.80 3.65
CA CYS A 373 -17.82 6.58 5.02
C CYS A 373 -16.74 5.77 5.74
N ALA A 374 -16.79 5.68 7.06
CA ALA A 374 -15.74 5.03 7.82
C ALA A 374 -16.31 4.25 9.02
N GLY A 375 -15.49 3.34 9.51
CA GLY A 375 -15.74 2.59 10.72
C GLY A 375 -14.46 2.01 11.29
N TYR A 376 -14.54 1.40 12.47
CA TYR A 376 -13.38 0.78 13.08
C TYR A 376 -13.71 -0.55 13.75
N CYS A 377 -12.67 -1.38 13.87
CA CYS A 377 -12.70 -2.64 14.61
C CYS A 377 -11.47 -2.70 15.52
N ASP A 378 -11.64 -3.13 16.77
CA ASP A 378 -10.55 -3.40 17.70
C ASP A 378 -10.03 -4.85 17.56
N ASP A 379 -9.04 -5.23 18.38
CA ASP A 379 -8.42 -6.54 18.29
C ASP A 379 -9.36 -7.69 18.69
N GLU A 380 -10.30 -7.45 19.63
CA GLU A 380 -11.31 -8.45 20.02
C GLU A 380 -12.28 -8.69 18.86
N GLY A 381 -12.85 -7.61 18.31
CA GLY A 381 -13.72 -7.72 17.13
C GLY A 381 -12.99 -8.30 15.91
N THR A 382 -11.71 -8.02 15.75
CA THR A 382 -10.87 -8.61 14.68
C THR A 382 -10.77 -10.12 14.86
N LYS A 383 -10.48 -10.59 16.08
CA LYS A 383 -10.37 -12.01 16.41
C LYS A 383 -11.70 -12.75 16.18
N ASP A 384 -12.79 -12.17 16.66
CA ASP A 384 -14.13 -12.75 16.48
C ASP A 384 -14.53 -12.82 15.01
N THR A 385 -14.17 -11.81 14.23
CA THR A 385 -14.46 -11.78 12.79
C THR A 385 -13.67 -12.84 12.03
N ILE A 386 -12.36 -13.04 12.32
CA ILE A 386 -11.57 -14.12 11.71
C ILE A 386 -12.26 -15.46 11.96
N LYS A 387 -12.59 -15.74 13.23
CA LYS A 387 -13.25 -17.00 13.62
C LYS A 387 -14.57 -17.20 12.89
N LYS A 388 -15.46 -16.21 12.96
CA LYS A 388 -16.78 -16.27 12.33
C LYS A 388 -16.69 -16.45 10.81
N THR A 389 -15.80 -15.68 10.15
CA THR A 389 -15.62 -15.78 8.69
C THR A 389 -15.15 -17.17 8.29
N PHE A 390 -14.25 -17.76 9.06
CA PHE A 390 -13.77 -19.12 8.81
C PHE A 390 -14.85 -20.18 9.09
N GLU A 391 -15.59 -20.09 10.20
CA GLU A 391 -16.63 -21.04 10.57
C GLU A 391 -17.85 -20.99 9.62
N ASP A 392 -18.30 -19.78 9.25
CA ASP A 392 -19.52 -19.60 8.46
C ASP A 392 -19.29 -19.80 6.95
N TYR A 393 -18.10 -19.42 6.44
CA TYR A 393 -17.83 -19.38 4.99
C TYR A 393 -16.62 -20.21 4.56
N GLY A 394 -15.87 -20.80 5.49
CA GLY A 394 -14.64 -21.53 5.16
C GLY A 394 -13.51 -20.64 4.64
N TYR A 395 -13.66 -19.32 4.74
CA TYR A 395 -12.65 -18.36 4.26
C TYR A 395 -11.75 -17.90 5.41
N LEU A 396 -10.46 -18.22 5.32
CA LEU A 396 -9.46 -17.79 6.29
C LEU A 396 -8.91 -16.42 5.87
N CYS A 397 -9.24 -15.38 6.62
CA CYS A 397 -8.72 -14.02 6.37
C CYS A 397 -7.63 -13.64 7.36
N ASP A 398 -6.79 -12.66 6.95
CA ASP A 398 -5.83 -12.03 7.83
C ASP A 398 -6.48 -10.97 8.73
N THR A 399 -5.72 -10.45 9.68
CA THR A 399 -6.21 -9.47 10.66
C THR A 399 -6.69 -8.16 10.04
N HIS A 400 -6.05 -7.70 8.96
CA HIS A 400 -6.46 -6.45 8.27
C HIS A 400 -7.76 -6.66 7.49
N THR A 401 -7.88 -7.77 6.78
CA THR A 401 -9.09 -8.16 6.06
C THR A 401 -10.27 -8.31 7.03
N ALA A 402 -10.04 -8.91 8.20
CA ALA A 402 -11.06 -9.05 9.24
C ALA A 402 -11.58 -7.69 9.74
N VAL A 403 -10.70 -6.69 9.90
CA VAL A 403 -11.13 -5.31 10.20
C VAL A 403 -12.07 -4.80 9.11
N GLY A 404 -11.73 -5.02 7.83
CA GLY A 404 -12.59 -4.63 6.70
C GLY A 404 -13.95 -5.29 6.73
N ILE A 405 -14.00 -6.62 6.91
CA ILE A 405 -15.24 -7.39 7.01
C ILE A 405 -16.11 -6.89 8.16
N ASN A 406 -15.54 -6.73 9.37
CA ASN A 406 -16.26 -6.25 10.55
C ASN A 406 -16.87 -4.85 10.34
N VAL A 407 -16.10 -3.94 9.78
CA VAL A 407 -16.57 -2.57 9.49
C VAL A 407 -17.70 -2.60 8.48
N TYR A 408 -17.59 -3.43 7.45
CA TYR A 408 -18.65 -3.58 6.46
C TYR A 408 -19.93 -4.18 7.06
N GLU A 409 -19.84 -5.24 7.86
CA GLU A 409 -21.02 -5.83 8.52
C GLU A 409 -21.76 -4.78 9.37
N LYS A 410 -21.04 -3.98 10.16
CA LYS A 410 -21.62 -2.88 10.95
C LYS A 410 -22.26 -1.79 10.07
N TYR A 411 -21.60 -1.46 8.94
CA TYR A 411 -22.14 -0.51 7.98
C TYR A 411 -23.44 -1.00 7.36
N ALA A 412 -23.45 -2.24 6.84
CA ALA A 412 -24.62 -2.84 6.21
C ALA A 412 -25.79 -2.98 7.18
N GLU A 413 -25.53 -3.38 8.44
CA GLU A 413 -26.54 -3.45 9.49
C GLU A 413 -27.15 -2.07 9.80
N LYS A 414 -26.30 -1.04 9.93
CA LYS A 414 -26.72 0.32 10.25
C LYS A 414 -27.51 1.00 9.12
N THR A 415 -27.12 0.78 7.87
CA THR A 415 -27.68 1.51 6.72
C THR A 415 -28.75 0.73 5.97
N GLY A 416 -28.74 -0.60 6.05
CA GLY A 416 -29.56 -1.46 5.21
C GLY A 416 -29.10 -1.50 3.74
N ASP A 417 -27.92 -0.98 3.42
CA ASP A 417 -27.36 -0.97 2.07
C ASP A 417 -27.12 -2.40 1.57
N LYS A 418 -27.61 -2.68 0.36
CA LYS A 418 -27.50 -3.99 -0.33
C LYS A 418 -26.69 -3.89 -1.63
N THR A 419 -26.02 -2.79 -1.85
CA THR A 419 -25.16 -2.59 -3.01
C THR A 419 -24.05 -3.66 -2.99
N PRO A 420 -23.82 -4.37 -4.12
CA PRO A 420 -22.74 -5.35 -4.19
C PRO A 420 -21.42 -4.74 -3.73
N THR A 421 -20.71 -5.44 -2.87
CA THR A 421 -19.56 -4.89 -2.15
C THR A 421 -18.33 -5.76 -2.33
N VAL A 422 -17.20 -5.12 -2.61
CA VAL A 422 -15.88 -5.74 -2.70
C VAL A 422 -15.07 -5.30 -1.49
N ILE A 423 -14.53 -6.27 -0.74
CA ILE A 423 -13.69 -6.04 0.43
C ILE A 423 -12.25 -6.37 0.06
N ASP A 424 -11.34 -5.42 0.24
CA ASP A 424 -9.92 -5.62 -0.05
C ASP A 424 -9.29 -6.55 0.99
N SER A 425 -8.76 -7.69 0.54
CA SER A 425 -7.92 -8.60 1.33
C SER A 425 -6.46 -8.27 1.09
N THR A 426 -5.81 -7.67 2.09
CA THR A 426 -4.54 -6.97 1.92
C THR A 426 -3.30 -7.79 2.29
N ALA A 427 -3.47 -8.92 2.97
CA ALA A 427 -2.36 -9.81 3.32
C ALA A 427 -2.82 -11.28 3.41
N ASN A 428 -1.84 -12.18 3.28
CA ASN A 428 -2.09 -13.60 3.50
C ASN A 428 -2.15 -13.90 5.01
N PRO A 429 -3.13 -14.71 5.50
CA PRO A 429 -3.30 -15.02 6.93
C PRO A 429 -2.06 -15.65 7.59
N PHE A 430 -1.27 -16.40 6.87
CA PHE A 430 -0.04 -17.02 7.40
C PHE A 430 1.08 -16.01 7.76
N LYS A 431 0.96 -14.76 7.35
CA LYS A 431 1.88 -13.69 7.81
C LYS A 431 1.61 -13.26 9.26
N PHE A 432 0.42 -13.56 9.75
CA PHE A 432 -0.06 -13.21 11.09
C PHE A 432 -0.50 -14.46 11.86
N SER A 433 0.26 -15.55 11.70
CA SER A 433 -0.09 -16.89 12.15
C SER A 433 -0.53 -16.95 13.60
N ARG A 434 0.15 -16.25 14.53
CA ARG A 434 -0.24 -16.20 15.94
C ARG A 434 -1.67 -15.67 16.13
N SER A 435 -1.94 -14.48 15.61
CA SER A 435 -3.24 -13.84 15.77
C SER A 435 -4.36 -14.62 15.10
N VAL A 436 -4.09 -15.17 13.92
CA VAL A 436 -5.08 -15.95 13.16
C VAL A 436 -5.33 -17.31 13.81
N LEU A 437 -4.27 -18.01 14.27
CA LEU A 437 -4.39 -19.29 14.95
C LEU A 437 -5.19 -19.15 16.25
N ASP A 438 -4.85 -18.18 17.10
CA ASP A 438 -5.56 -17.93 18.36
C ASP A 438 -7.01 -17.43 18.15
N ALA A 439 -7.33 -16.93 16.98
CA ALA A 439 -8.71 -16.59 16.62
C ALA A 439 -9.52 -17.85 16.28
N VAL A 440 -8.96 -18.77 15.48
CA VAL A 440 -9.67 -20.01 15.07
C VAL A 440 -9.69 -21.04 16.21
N GLU A 441 -8.56 -21.16 16.93
CA GLU A 441 -8.42 -22.12 18.05
C GLU A 441 -7.71 -21.44 19.22
N PRO A 442 -8.45 -20.89 20.19
CA PRO A 442 -7.91 -20.11 21.29
C PRO A 442 -6.85 -20.85 22.11
N GLY A 443 -5.67 -20.21 22.27
CA GLY A 443 -4.53 -20.75 23.01
C GLY A 443 -3.66 -21.73 22.22
N ALA A 444 -3.99 -22.05 20.97
CA ALA A 444 -3.22 -22.99 20.16
C ALA A 444 -1.83 -22.47 19.78
N SER A 445 -1.56 -21.17 19.91
CA SER A 445 -0.23 -20.59 19.67
C SER A 445 0.72 -20.71 20.85
N GLU A 446 0.25 -21.11 22.04
CA GLU A 446 1.06 -21.14 23.25
C GLU A 446 2.21 -22.14 23.14
N GLY A 447 3.43 -21.66 23.46
CA GLY A 447 4.65 -22.50 23.43
C GLY A 447 5.16 -22.84 22.03
N LEU A 448 4.51 -22.41 20.95
CA LEU A 448 4.93 -22.64 19.58
C LEU A 448 5.86 -21.53 19.08
N ASP A 449 6.88 -21.93 18.34
CA ASP A 449 7.65 -21.01 17.49
C ASP A 449 6.88 -20.61 16.23
N GLU A 450 7.40 -19.64 15.49
CA GLU A 450 6.72 -19.07 14.31
C GLU A 450 6.34 -20.13 13.25
N PHE A 451 7.24 -21.04 12.92
CA PHE A 451 6.99 -22.07 11.90
C PHE A 451 6.10 -23.22 12.41
N SER A 452 6.17 -23.50 13.69
CA SER A 452 5.24 -24.44 14.33
C SER A 452 3.83 -23.88 14.34
N MET A 453 3.65 -22.56 14.56
CA MET A 453 2.35 -21.89 14.43
C MET A 453 1.81 -21.94 12.98
N VAL A 454 2.68 -21.73 12.00
CA VAL A 454 2.33 -21.87 10.56
C VAL A 454 1.82 -23.29 10.28
N GLY A 455 2.54 -24.32 10.75
CA GLY A 455 2.15 -25.70 10.59
C GLY A 455 0.83 -26.04 11.29
N GLU A 456 0.65 -25.54 12.51
CA GLU A 456 -0.57 -25.76 13.29
C GLU A 456 -1.77 -25.04 12.66
N LEU A 457 -1.59 -23.78 12.18
CA LEU A 457 -2.64 -23.07 11.46
C LEU A 457 -3.07 -23.82 10.20
N ALA A 458 -2.11 -24.33 9.41
CA ALA A 458 -2.41 -25.15 8.24
C ALA A 458 -3.17 -26.42 8.60
N ARG A 459 -2.79 -27.10 9.70
CA ARG A 459 -3.47 -28.32 10.20
C ARG A 459 -4.91 -28.07 10.61
N VAL A 460 -5.14 -27.01 11.40
CA VAL A 460 -6.46 -26.68 11.97
C VAL A 460 -7.41 -26.21 10.86
N THR A 461 -6.94 -25.36 9.98
CA THR A 461 -7.78 -24.74 8.93
C THR A 461 -7.87 -25.58 7.65
N LYS A 462 -7.01 -26.59 7.50
CA LYS A 462 -6.85 -27.37 6.26
C LYS A 462 -6.52 -26.49 5.04
N THR A 463 -5.89 -25.36 5.27
CA THR A 463 -5.37 -24.47 4.23
C THR A 463 -3.86 -24.63 4.10
N SER A 464 -3.27 -24.17 3.01
CA SER A 464 -1.84 -24.28 2.78
C SER A 464 -1.13 -22.95 2.92
N CYS A 465 0.01 -22.95 3.61
CA CYS A 465 0.91 -21.80 3.64
C CYS A 465 1.53 -21.60 2.24
N PRO A 466 1.54 -20.38 1.70
CA PRO A 466 2.23 -20.09 0.44
C PRO A 466 3.72 -20.45 0.51
N PRO A 467 4.31 -21.02 -0.57
CA PRO A 467 5.73 -21.38 -0.60
C PRO A 467 6.65 -20.20 -0.21
N GLN A 468 6.30 -18.98 -0.62
CA GLN A 468 7.04 -17.76 -0.30
C GLN A 468 7.22 -17.51 1.21
N LEU A 469 6.34 -18.07 2.05
CA LEU A 469 6.42 -18.00 3.51
C LEU A 469 6.95 -19.30 4.10
N ALA A 470 6.50 -20.45 3.60
CA ALA A 470 6.92 -21.77 4.10
C ALA A 470 8.43 -22.01 3.93
N ASP A 471 8.98 -21.64 2.77
CA ASP A 471 10.39 -21.88 2.43
C ASP A 471 11.38 -20.98 3.20
N LEU A 472 10.90 -19.95 3.91
CA LEU A 472 11.77 -19.05 4.68
C LEU A 472 12.55 -19.75 5.77
N ARG A 473 12.04 -20.85 6.29
CA ARG A 473 12.70 -21.64 7.34
C ARG A 473 14.07 -22.13 6.91
N ASP A 474 14.19 -22.52 5.63
CA ASP A 474 15.40 -23.16 5.11
C ASP A 474 16.30 -22.19 4.32
N LYS A 475 15.86 -20.93 4.15
CA LYS A 475 16.66 -19.92 3.46
C LYS A 475 17.83 -19.41 4.31
N PRO A 476 19.03 -19.26 3.71
CA PRO A 476 20.19 -18.73 4.44
C PRO A 476 19.98 -17.26 4.80
N VAL A 477 20.25 -16.91 6.05
CA VAL A 477 20.27 -15.51 6.52
C VAL A 477 21.49 -14.82 5.90
N ARG A 478 21.26 -13.89 4.99
CA ARG A 478 22.27 -13.12 4.25
C ARG A 478 22.68 -11.84 4.98
N PHE A 479 21.73 -11.17 5.63
CA PHE A 479 21.95 -9.87 6.27
C PHE A 479 21.89 -10.00 7.78
N ARG A 480 23.04 -9.68 8.43
CA ARG A 480 23.19 -9.74 9.88
C ARG A 480 23.70 -8.42 10.45
N ASP A 481 23.75 -7.38 9.62
CA ASP A 481 24.24 -6.07 10.03
C ASP A 481 23.28 -5.43 11.04
N VAL A 482 23.85 -4.94 12.12
CA VAL A 482 23.17 -4.15 13.14
C VAL A 482 23.98 -2.88 13.37
N CYS A 483 23.34 -1.73 13.40
CA CYS A 483 24.00 -0.46 13.71
C CYS A 483 23.29 0.29 14.83
N ASP A 484 24.02 1.17 15.48
CA ASP A 484 23.42 2.15 16.38
C ASP A 484 22.75 3.26 15.55
N ARG A 485 21.72 3.88 16.10
CA ARG A 485 20.97 4.96 15.47
C ARG A 485 21.88 6.06 14.88
N ASP A 486 22.88 6.50 15.63
CA ASP A 486 23.80 7.56 15.22
C ASP A 486 24.86 7.09 14.20
N SER A 487 24.86 5.82 13.84
CA SER A 487 25.75 5.19 12.87
C SER A 487 25.09 4.81 11.55
N MET A 488 23.81 5.15 11.36
CA MET A 488 23.05 4.78 10.16
C MET A 488 23.66 5.38 8.87
N GLU A 489 24.16 6.61 8.89
CA GLU A 489 24.88 7.22 7.76
C GLU A 489 26.07 6.38 7.33
N LYS A 490 26.93 5.98 8.28
CA LYS A 490 28.09 5.12 8.02
C LYS A 490 27.68 3.77 7.44
N ALA A 491 26.55 3.23 7.93
CA ALA A 491 26.00 1.99 7.38
C ALA A 491 25.55 2.17 5.93
N VAL A 492 24.93 3.30 5.57
CA VAL A 492 24.55 3.61 4.18
C VAL A 492 25.78 3.57 3.28
N PHE A 493 26.82 4.34 3.58
CA PHE A 493 28.02 4.39 2.73
C PHE A 493 28.71 3.01 2.63
N ARG A 494 28.87 2.32 3.73
CA ARG A 494 29.44 0.96 3.72
C ARG A 494 28.64 0.00 2.83
N LEU A 495 27.29 0.01 2.95
CA LEU A 495 26.41 -0.88 2.19
C LEU A 495 26.34 -0.49 0.71
N LEU A 496 26.55 0.78 0.38
CA LEU A 496 26.68 1.26 -1.00
C LEU A 496 28.07 1.00 -1.61
N GLY A 497 29.08 0.75 -0.79
CA GLY A 497 30.46 0.54 -1.22
C GLY A 497 31.20 1.84 -1.59
N ILE A 498 30.88 2.95 -0.92
CA ILE A 498 31.45 4.30 -1.16
C ILE A 498 31.95 4.95 0.12
#